data_24845f8451483ec245f9e6555227f111
#
_entry.id   24845f8451483ec245f9e6555227f111
#
_cell.length_a   1.000
_cell.length_b   1.000
_cell.length_c   1.000
_cell.angle_alpha   90.00
_cell.angle_beta   90.00
_cell.angle_gamma   90.00
#
_symmetry.space_group_name_H-M   'P 1'
#
loop_
_entity.id
_entity.type
_entity.pdbx_description
1 polymer ?
#
loop_
_entity_poly.entity_id
_entity_poly.type
_entity_poly.pdbx_seq_one_letter_code
_entity_poly.pdbx_strand_id
1 'polypeptide(L)'
;MARKTNVFATTAGILATGGIIGIAACLLQKFGNPGNMGLCVACFGRDVAGSIGLHRAAVVQYLRPEIMGFVLGAFAAALLFREFRPSGGSSPLVRFVLGMIAMIGALVFLGCPWRVFLRLAGGDGNALAGLAGLAGGVWLGTLFFRKGYSLGRSQSQPAGSGLIMPLVMLGLVALRIFYPPVPEEAQNGLLWYSLKGPGSMHAPLVLSLGAGLGIGFLAQRTRFCTMGALRDVILFRQGYLLYGVLAFFGAALAANLLLGQFHPGFSGQPVAHAQWFWNFSGMVVAGLAFALAGGCPGRQLFLCGEGNSDAGIFAMGLLAGAALAHNFGLASSPQGTTSHGMVAVGVCLAVLLFIGFTHCPKQGGQA
;
A
#
# COMPACT_ATOMS: atom_id res chain seq x y z
N MET A 1 25.93 -10.77 26.03
CA MET A 1 25.63 -11.18 24.64
C MET A 1 25.72 -9.95 23.74
N ALA A 2 26.71 -9.87 22.86
CA ALA A 2 26.87 -8.78 21.90
C ALA A 2 25.65 -8.72 20.99
N ARG A 3 24.96 -7.60 20.99
CA ARG A 3 23.83 -7.30 20.09
C ARG A 3 24.40 -7.32 18.67
N LYS A 4 24.19 -8.40 17.91
CA LYS A 4 24.56 -8.44 16.48
C LYS A 4 23.95 -7.19 15.82
N THR A 5 24.80 -6.28 15.38
CA THR A 5 24.37 -5.06 14.67
C THR A 5 23.56 -5.50 13.45
N ASN A 6 22.29 -5.10 13.41
CA ASN A 6 21.45 -5.40 12.24
C ASN A 6 21.96 -4.58 11.06
N VAL A 7 22.73 -5.19 10.18
CA VAL A 7 23.30 -4.56 8.98
C VAL A 7 22.22 -3.86 8.13
N PHE A 8 21.01 -4.39 8.15
CA PHE A 8 19.88 -3.81 7.41
C PHE A 8 19.32 -2.54 8.07
N ALA A 9 19.50 -2.33 9.38
CA ALA A 9 19.04 -1.15 10.11
C ALA A 9 20.02 0.05 9.98
N THR A 10 20.89 0.03 8.99
CA THR A 10 21.86 1.10 8.67
C THR A 10 21.32 1.98 7.54
N THR A 11 21.89 3.19 7.39
CA THR A 11 21.57 4.07 6.26
C THR A 11 21.84 3.40 4.91
N ALA A 12 22.93 2.63 4.79
CA ALA A 12 23.21 1.84 3.59
C ALA A 12 22.13 0.78 3.31
N GLY A 13 21.65 0.10 4.37
CA GLY A 13 20.58 -0.90 4.25
C GLY A 13 19.27 -0.33 3.74
N ILE A 14 18.83 0.83 4.27
CA ILE A 14 17.58 1.46 3.81
C ILE A 14 17.72 2.05 2.40
N LEU A 15 18.87 2.62 2.04
CA LEU A 15 19.17 3.10 0.68
C LEU A 15 19.13 1.94 -0.33
N ALA A 16 19.80 0.83 -0.01
CA ALA A 16 19.80 -0.37 -0.86
C ALA A 16 18.38 -0.93 -1.03
N THR A 17 17.62 -1.02 0.05
CA THR A 17 16.23 -1.50 -0.01
C THR A 17 15.38 -0.60 -0.89
N GLY A 18 15.43 0.73 -0.70
CA GLY A 18 14.71 1.67 -1.56
C GLY A 18 15.11 1.54 -3.03
N GLY A 19 16.41 1.50 -3.33
CA GLY A 19 16.93 1.31 -4.67
C GLY A 19 16.42 0.02 -5.33
N ILE A 20 16.48 -1.11 -4.61
CA ILE A 20 15.97 -2.41 -5.10
C ILE A 20 14.48 -2.34 -5.39
N ILE A 21 13.67 -1.73 -4.51
CA ILE A 21 12.22 -1.56 -4.74
C ILE A 21 11.98 -0.75 -6.02
N GLY A 22 12.73 0.34 -6.23
CA GLY A 22 12.59 1.20 -7.41
C GLY A 22 12.91 0.47 -8.71
N ILE A 23 14.05 -0.22 -8.75
CA ILE A 23 14.47 -1.01 -9.93
C ILE A 23 13.47 -2.14 -10.20
N ALA A 24 13.09 -2.90 -9.15
CA ALA A 24 12.14 -4.00 -9.29
C ALA A 24 10.79 -3.53 -9.85
N ALA A 25 10.29 -2.36 -9.41
CA ALA A 25 9.05 -1.79 -9.94
C ALA A 25 9.13 -1.51 -11.44
N CYS A 26 10.24 -0.91 -11.91
CA CYS A 26 10.42 -0.59 -13.34
C CYS A 26 10.64 -1.86 -14.17
N LEU A 27 11.33 -2.86 -13.63
CA LEU A 27 11.49 -4.16 -14.30
C LEU A 27 10.15 -4.90 -14.40
N LEU A 28 9.35 -4.96 -13.34
CA LEU A 28 8.02 -5.56 -13.38
C LEU A 28 7.11 -4.85 -14.41
N GLN A 29 7.21 -3.53 -14.54
CA GLN A 29 6.54 -2.78 -15.60
C GLN A 29 7.05 -3.18 -16.98
N LYS A 30 8.35 -3.32 -17.18
CA LYS A 30 8.97 -3.77 -18.44
C LYS A 30 8.49 -5.16 -18.83
N PHE A 31 8.29 -6.04 -17.86
CA PHE A 31 7.85 -7.42 -18.06
C PHE A 31 6.33 -7.62 -18.04
N GLY A 32 5.54 -6.56 -18.05
CA GLY A 32 4.11 -6.64 -18.30
C GLY A 32 3.19 -6.01 -17.26
N ASN A 33 3.67 -5.58 -16.10
CA ASN A 33 2.83 -4.82 -15.17
C ASN A 33 2.42 -3.47 -15.78
N PRO A 34 1.28 -2.87 -15.38
CA PRO A 34 0.81 -1.62 -15.96
C PRO A 34 1.80 -0.46 -15.77
N GLY A 35 1.79 0.49 -16.73
CA GLY A 35 2.64 1.68 -16.70
C GLY A 35 2.49 2.49 -15.40
N ASN A 36 3.61 2.95 -14.85
CA ASN A 36 3.69 3.67 -13.57
C ASN A 36 3.02 2.93 -12.39
N MET A 37 2.86 1.61 -12.50
CA MET A 37 2.19 0.75 -11.52
C MET A 37 2.91 -0.60 -11.36
N GLY A 38 4.23 -0.64 -11.59
CA GLY A 38 5.01 -1.88 -11.44
C GLY A 38 4.89 -2.49 -10.04
N LEU A 39 4.77 -1.65 -9.00
CA LEU A 39 4.47 -2.04 -7.63
C LEU A 39 3.53 -1.01 -7.00
N CYS A 40 2.26 -1.38 -6.77
CA CYS A 40 1.28 -0.52 -6.12
C CYS A 40 0.37 -1.33 -5.21
N VAL A 41 0.57 -1.22 -3.89
CA VAL A 41 -0.18 -2.04 -2.92
C VAL A 41 -1.69 -1.80 -3.00
N ALA A 42 -2.16 -0.55 -3.13
CA ALA A 42 -3.58 -0.26 -3.24
C ALA A 42 -4.18 -0.81 -4.55
N CYS A 43 -3.55 -0.53 -5.70
CA CYS A 43 -4.05 -1.02 -6.98
C CYS A 43 -4.01 -2.56 -7.05
N PHE A 44 -2.97 -3.17 -6.53
CA PHE A 44 -2.84 -4.63 -6.51
C PHE A 44 -3.80 -5.28 -5.51
N GLY A 45 -4.02 -4.66 -4.33
CA GLY A 45 -5.06 -5.09 -3.40
C GLY A 45 -6.46 -4.99 -4.00
N ARG A 46 -6.73 -3.93 -4.78
CA ARG A 46 -7.96 -3.80 -5.57
C ARG A 46 -8.10 -4.94 -6.58
N ASP A 47 -7.05 -5.22 -7.36
CA ASP A 47 -7.07 -6.29 -8.36
C ASP A 47 -7.30 -7.65 -7.71
N VAL A 48 -6.69 -7.91 -6.53
CA VAL A 48 -6.94 -9.12 -5.72
C VAL A 48 -8.39 -9.19 -5.28
N ALA A 49 -8.97 -8.10 -4.75
CA ALA A 49 -10.38 -8.06 -4.37
C ALA A 49 -11.31 -8.41 -5.53
N GLY A 50 -11.01 -7.92 -6.74
CA GLY A 50 -11.75 -8.26 -7.95
C GLY A 50 -11.57 -9.72 -8.37
N SER A 51 -10.34 -10.26 -8.30
CA SER A 51 -10.06 -11.64 -8.68
C SER A 51 -10.78 -12.66 -7.79
N ILE A 52 -10.92 -12.39 -6.49
CA ILE A 52 -11.69 -13.24 -5.56
C ILE A 52 -13.19 -12.91 -5.53
N GLY A 53 -13.66 -12.07 -6.44
CA GLY A 53 -15.08 -11.81 -6.66
C GLY A 53 -15.73 -10.78 -5.75
N LEU A 54 -14.98 -10.00 -4.95
CA LEU A 54 -15.56 -8.97 -4.08
C LEU A 54 -16.11 -7.76 -4.87
N HIS A 55 -15.67 -7.56 -6.12
CA HIS A 55 -16.27 -6.61 -7.06
C HIS A 55 -16.24 -7.14 -8.50
N ARG A 56 -17.05 -6.55 -9.38
CA ARG A 56 -17.22 -6.96 -10.78
C ARG A 56 -16.64 -5.99 -11.81
N ALA A 57 -15.73 -5.11 -11.41
CA ALA A 57 -15.05 -4.21 -12.34
C ALA A 57 -14.07 -4.99 -13.24
N ALA A 58 -14.54 -5.38 -14.43
CA ALA A 58 -13.88 -6.33 -15.34
C ALA A 58 -12.47 -5.93 -15.80
N VAL A 59 -12.07 -4.67 -15.63
CA VAL A 59 -10.75 -4.16 -16.05
C VAL A 59 -9.69 -4.21 -14.95
N VAL A 60 -10.03 -4.62 -13.72
CA VAL A 60 -9.15 -4.60 -12.55
C VAL A 60 -9.31 -5.86 -11.69
N GLN A 61 -9.22 -7.02 -12.34
CA GLN A 61 -9.36 -8.35 -11.73
C GLN A 61 -8.12 -9.18 -12.06
N TYR A 62 -7.24 -9.37 -11.09
CA TYR A 62 -6.06 -10.23 -11.20
C TYR A 62 -5.50 -10.55 -9.82
N LEU A 63 -5.16 -11.81 -9.59
CA LEU A 63 -4.55 -12.23 -8.32
C LEU A 63 -3.04 -11.89 -8.32
N ARG A 64 -2.69 -10.73 -7.77
CA ARG A 64 -1.35 -10.12 -7.81
C ARG A 64 -0.34 -10.87 -6.94
N PRO A 65 0.63 -11.61 -7.50
CA PRO A 65 1.58 -12.40 -6.72
C PRO A 65 2.52 -11.54 -5.86
N GLU A 66 2.74 -10.29 -6.24
CA GLU A 66 3.58 -9.34 -5.51
C GLU A 66 3.05 -9.11 -4.07
N ILE A 67 1.72 -9.00 -3.91
CA ILE A 67 1.07 -8.79 -2.60
C ILE A 67 1.31 -9.99 -1.69
N MET A 68 1.17 -11.20 -2.23
CA MET A 68 1.42 -12.43 -1.48
C MET A 68 2.89 -12.52 -1.11
N GLY A 69 3.78 -12.22 -2.06
CA GLY A 69 5.22 -12.18 -1.87
C GLY A 69 5.64 -11.21 -0.76
N PHE A 70 5.02 -10.03 -0.66
CA PHE A 70 5.33 -9.06 0.40
C PHE A 70 5.11 -9.64 1.79
N VAL A 71 3.97 -10.30 2.03
CA VAL A 71 3.67 -10.91 3.33
C VAL A 71 4.56 -12.12 3.60
N LEU A 72 4.71 -13.00 2.61
CA LEU A 72 5.50 -14.24 2.75
C LEU A 72 7.00 -13.96 2.88
N GLY A 73 7.54 -12.97 2.16
CA GLY A 73 8.93 -12.54 2.30
C GLY A 73 9.22 -11.91 3.66
N ALA A 74 8.29 -11.07 4.15
CA ALA A 74 8.38 -10.51 5.50
C ALA A 74 8.26 -11.59 6.58
N PHE A 75 7.39 -12.60 6.37
CA PHE A 75 7.25 -13.75 7.26
C PHE A 75 8.52 -14.59 7.32
N ALA A 76 9.12 -14.91 6.16
CA ALA A 76 10.39 -15.62 6.09
C ALA A 76 11.51 -14.87 6.83
N ALA A 77 11.62 -13.54 6.64
CA ALA A 77 12.56 -12.71 7.36
C ALA A 77 12.30 -12.72 8.87
N ALA A 78 11.03 -12.58 9.27
CA ALA A 78 10.66 -12.57 10.69
C ALA A 78 10.98 -13.90 11.39
N LEU A 79 10.77 -15.04 10.71
CA LEU A 79 11.17 -16.36 11.23
C LEU A 79 12.68 -16.50 11.33
N LEU A 80 13.41 -16.18 10.24
CA LEU A 80 14.87 -16.33 10.18
C LEU A 80 15.58 -15.51 11.25
N PHE A 81 15.10 -14.30 11.53
CA PHE A 81 15.70 -13.40 12.52
C PHE A 81 15.02 -13.43 13.89
N ARG A 82 14.08 -14.37 14.11
CA ARG A 82 13.33 -14.53 15.38
C ARG A 82 12.58 -13.27 15.80
N GLU A 83 12.01 -12.58 14.81
CA GLU A 83 11.19 -11.37 15.00
C GLU A 83 9.70 -11.63 14.79
N PHE A 84 9.28 -12.87 14.54
CA PHE A 84 7.88 -13.24 14.48
C PHE A 84 7.26 -13.10 15.89
N ARG A 85 6.36 -12.11 16.03
CA ARG A 85 5.73 -11.75 17.30
C ARG A 85 4.24 -11.53 17.11
N PRO A 86 3.43 -12.58 17.24
CA PRO A 86 1.99 -12.47 17.18
C PRO A 86 1.47 -11.40 18.15
N SER A 87 0.80 -10.40 17.63
CA SER A 87 0.32 -9.26 18.40
C SER A 87 -0.94 -8.65 17.74
N GLY A 88 -1.83 -8.08 18.55
CA GLY A 88 -3.06 -7.48 18.05
C GLY A 88 -3.99 -7.01 19.16
N GLY A 89 -5.21 -6.63 18.79
CA GLY A 89 -6.26 -6.23 19.73
C GLY A 89 -6.30 -4.72 20.02
N SER A 90 -5.54 -3.89 19.28
CA SER A 90 -5.63 -2.44 19.40
C SER A 90 -6.69 -1.86 18.44
N SER A 91 -7.91 -1.65 18.96
CA SER A 91 -9.05 -1.06 18.23
C SER A 91 -9.33 -1.70 16.84
N PRO A 92 -9.69 -3.00 16.78
CA PRO A 92 -9.81 -3.72 15.50
C PRO A 92 -10.80 -3.07 14.52
N LEU A 93 -11.98 -2.67 15.00
CA LEU A 93 -13.00 -2.03 14.16
C LEU A 93 -12.48 -0.73 13.53
N VAL A 94 -11.80 0.11 14.32
CA VAL A 94 -11.23 1.37 13.81
C VAL A 94 -10.16 1.10 12.77
N ARG A 95 -9.29 0.11 12.97
CA ARG A 95 -8.27 -0.29 11.99
C ARG A 95 -8.89 -0.78 10.69
N PHE A 96 -9.97 -1.56 10.75
CA PHE A 96 -10.72 -1.99 9.58
C PHE A 96 -11.28 -0.78 8.81
N VAL A 97 -11.93 0.16 9.50
CA VAL A 97 -12.49 1.39 8.90
C VAL A 97 -11.38 2.27 8.32
N LEU A 98 -10.25 2.42 9.01
CA LEU A 98 -9.08 3.16 8.49
C LEU A 98 -8.54 2.52 7.21
N GLY A 99 -8.46 1.18 7.14
CA GLY A 99 -8.08 0.46 5.93
C GLY A 99 -9.04 0.71 4.77
N MET A 100 -10.34 0.63 5.04
CA MET A 100 -11.40 0.87 4.06
C MET A 100 -11.34 2.31 3.49
N ILE A 101 -11.25 3.31 4.35
CA ILE A 101 -11.13 4.72 3.96
C ILE A 101 -9.81 4.98 3.22
N ALA A 102 -8.71 4.40 3.68
CA ALA A 102 -7.41 4.51 3.03
C ALA A 102 -7.46 4.01 1.58
N MET A 103 -8.16 2.89 1.33
CA MET A 103 -8.34 2.36 -0.01
C MET A 103 -9.21 3.27 -0.88
N ILE A 104 -10.31 3.79 -0.36
CA ILE A 104 -11.18 4.72 -1.10
C ILE A 104 -10.38 5.95 -1.52
N GLY A 105 -9.67 6.62 -0.60
CA GLY A 105 -8.81 7.76 -0.94
C GLY A 105 -7.72 7.43 -1.96
N ALA A 106 -7.07 6.27 -1.82
CA ALA A 106 -6.07 5.79 -2.75
C ALA A 106 -6.65 5.50 -4.15
N LEU A 107 -7.89 5.02 -4.25
CA LEU A 107 -8.56 4.75 -5.53
C LEU A 107 -9.16 6.00 -6.17
N VAL A 108 -9.38 7.08 -5.43
CA VAL A 108 -9.65 8.39 -6.01
C VAL A 108 -8.40 8.96 -6.70
N PHE A 109 -7.22 8.82 -6.12
CA PHE A 109 -5.94 9.18 -6.76
C PHE A 109 -5.48 8.14 -7.80
N LEU A 110 -6.02 6.92 -7.77
CA LEU A 110 -5.56 5.75 -8.51
C LEU A 110 -4.16 5.28 -8.10
N GLY A 111 -3.86 5.28 -6.79
CA GLY A 111 -2.58 4.78 -6.31
C GLY A 111 -2.32 4.94 -4.82
N CYS A 112 -1.39 4.14 -4.29
CA CYS A 112 -0.87 4.27 -2.93
C CYS A 112 0.36 5.20 -2.89
N PRO A 113 0.95 5.49 -1.71
CA PRO A 113 2.16 6.30 -1.61
C PRO A 113 3.32 5.83 -2.50
N TRP A 114 3.51 4.52 -2.68
CA TRP A 114 4.54 4.01 -3.59
C TRP A 114 4.28 4.45 -5.04
N ARG A 115 3.03 4.39 -5.45
CA ARG A 115 2.66 4.79 -6.81
C ARG A 115 2.78 6.29 -7.04
N VAL A 116 2.66 7.15 -6.01
CA VAL A 116 2.97 8.57 -6.13
C VAL A 116 4.40 8.74 -6.66
N PHE A 117 5.36 8.07 -6.04
CA PHE A 117 6.77 8.15 -6.45
C PHE A 117 7.02 7.47 -7.81
N LEU A 118 6.36 6.33 -8.12
CA LEU A 118 6.49 5.67 -9.42
C LEU A 118 5.91 6.50 -10.56
N ARG A 119 4.77 7.17 -10.33
CA ARG A 119 4.18 8.09 -11.32
C ARG A 119 5.12 9.27 -11.59
N LEU A 120 5.67 9.88 -10.54
CA LEU A 120 6.68 10.95 -10.69
C LEU A 120 7.93 10.45 -11.41
N ALA A 121 8.44 9.27 -11.04
CA ALA A 121 9.60 8.65 -11.68
C ALA A 121 9.34 8.22 -13.14
N GLY A 122 8.08 8.05 -13.52
CA GLY A 122 7.64 7.79 -14.89
C GLY A 122 7.35 9.06 -15.70
N GLY A 123 7.42 10.26 -15.09
CA GLY A 123 7.18 11.54 -15.75
C GLY A 123 5.77 12.11 -15.59
N ASP A 124 4.89 11.47 -14.80
CA ASP A 124 3.52 11.96 -14.58
C ASP A 124 3.50 13.14 -13.60
N GLY A 125 3.35 14.34 -14.13
CA GLY A 125 3.26 15.60 -13.36
C GLY A 125 2.03 15.71 -12.45
N ASN A 126 0.94 14.98 -12.76
CA ASN A 126 -0.27 14.99 -11.91
C ASN A 126 -0.01 14.38 -10.53
N ALA A 127 1.02 13.53 -10.41
CA ALA A 127 1.39 12.93 -9.13
C ALA A 127 1.98 13.94 -8.14
N LEU A 128 2.38 15.15 -8.57
CA LEU A 128 2.78 16.24 -7.66
C LEU A 128 1.62 16.64 -6.73
N ALA A 129 0.40 16.75 -7.28
CA ALA A 129 -0.79 17.01 -6.47
C ALA A 129 -1.04 15.88 -5.46
N GLY A 130 -0.85 14.62 -5.89
CA GLY A 130 -0.94 13.46 -5.00
C GLY A 130 0.14 13.46 -3.90
N LEU A 131 1.37 13.84 -4.22
CA LEU A 131 2.46 13.97 -3.24
C LEU A 131 2.16 15.05 -2.21
N ALA A 132 1.69 16.22 -2.65
CA ALA A 132 1.27 17.30 -1.78
C ALA A 132 0.10 16.86 -0.86
N GLY A 133 -0.89 16.15 -1.43
CA GLY A 133 -2.01 15.58 -0.68
C GLY A 133 -1.55 14.56 0.36
N LEU A 134 -0.66 13.63 -0.01
CA LEU A 134 -0.07 12.67 0.92
C LEU A 134 0.65 13.36 2.09
N ALA A 135 1.50 14.34 1.78
CA ALA A 135 2.23 15.11 2.78
C ALA A 135 1.27 15.87 3.71
N GLY A 136 0.23 16.52 3.14
CA GLY A 136 -0.82 17.22 3.89
C GLY A 136 -1.62 16.29 4.80
N GLY A 137 -2.02 15.11 4.31
CA GLY A 137 -2.74 14.12 5.11
C GLY A 137 -1.91 13.55 6.26
N VAL A 138 -0.63 13.23 6.00
CA VAL A 138 0.30 12.79 7.05
C VAL A 138 0.55 13.91 8.06
N TRP A 139 0.72 15.15 7.60
CA TRP A 139 0.87 16.31 8.48
C TRP A 139 -0.33 16.48 9.41
N LEU A 140 -1.56 16.42 8.88
CA LEU A 140 -2.79 16.42 9.71
C LEU A 140 -2.77 15.30 10.75
N GLY A 141 -2.34 14.08 10.36
CA GLY A 141 -2.17 12.96 11.29
C GLY A 141 -1.16 13.28 12.41
N THR A 142 -0.07 14.00 12.10
CA THR A 142 0.91 14.39 13.12
C THR A 142 0.36 15.37 14.15
N LEU A 143 -0.65 16.18 13.79
CA LEU A 143 -1.34 17.06 14.76
C LEU A 143 -2.11 16.24 15.81
N PHE A 144 -2.74 15.13 15.40
CA PHE A 144 -3.40 14.22 16.33
C PHE A 144 -2.38 13.50 17.22
N PHE A 145 -1.24 13.07 16.68
CA PHE A 145 -0.17 12.45 17.49
C PHE A 145 0.36 13.40 18.57
N ARG A 146 0.54 14.69 18.25
CA ARG A 146 0.92 15.72 19.23
C ARG A 146 -0.12 15.92 20.34
N LYS A 147 -1.40 15.61 20.05
CA LYS A 147 -2.50 15.63 21.02
C LYS A 147 -2.67 14.30 21.77
N GLY A 148 -1.74 13.33 21.59
CA GLY A 148 -1.79 12.05 22.28
C GLY A 148 -2.68 10.99 21.62
N TYR A 149 -3.04 11.14 20.35
CA TYR A 149 -3.81 10.12 19.62
C TYR A 149 -3.18 8.73 19.74
N SER A 150 -4.01 7.74 20.08
CA SER A 150 -3.61 6.34 20.17
C SER A 150 -4.80 5.42 19.91
N LEU A 151 -4.58 4.34 19.18
CA LEU A 151 -5.53 3.23 19.03
C LEU A 151 -5.44 2.20 20.17
N GLY A 152 -4.64 2.49 21.19
CA GLY A 152 -4.33 1.55 22.26
C GLY A 152 -3.10 0.69 21.96
N ARG A 153 -2.73 -0.16 22.91
CA ARG A 153 -1.56 -1.05 22.79
C ARG A 153 -1.99 -2.40 22.28
N SER A 154 -1.29 -2.91 21.26
CA SER A 154 -1.40 -4.30 20.84
C SER A 154 -0.88 -5.22 21.97
N GLN A 155 -1.59 -6.31 22.20
CA GLN A 155 -1.23 -7.35 23.17
C GLN A 155 -0.61 -8.55 22.46
N SER A 156 0.17 -9.34 23.17
CA SER A 156 0.66 -10.61 22.67
C SER A 156 -0.52 -11.55 22.39
N GLN A 157 -0.48 -12.23 21.26
CA GLN A 157 -1.53 -13.14 20.79
C GLN A 157 -0.98 -14.57 20.66
N PRO A 158 -1.81 -15.60 20.68
CA PRO A 158 -1.41 -16.97 20.34
C PRO A 158 -0.76 -17.02 18.95
N ALA A 159 0.20 -17.92 18.75
CA ALA A 159 0.92 -18.06 17.48
C ALA A 159 -0.03 -18.26 16.28
N GLY A 160 -1.15 -18.96 16.46
CA GLY A 160 -2.14 -19.20 15.43
C GLY A 160 -2.71 -17.93 14.83
N SER A 161 -2.97 -16.88 15.63
CA SER A 161 -3.52 -15.61 15.11
C SER A 161 -2.53 -14.89 14.20
N GLY A 162 -1.23 -14.95 14.51
CA GLY A 162 -0.19 -14.35 13.67
C GLY A 162 0.05 -15.11 12.37
N LEU A 163 -0.28 -16.40 12.31
CA LEU A 163 -0.11 -17.23 11.12
C LEU A 163 -1.25 -17.07 10.10
N ILE A 164 -2.39 -16.50 10.48
CA ILE A 164 -3.57 -16.39 9.60
C ILE A 164 -3.20 -15.71 8.27
N MET A 165 -2.58 -14.54 8.31
CA MET A 165 -2.26 -13.79 7.09
C MET A 165 -1.22 -14.50 6.21
N PRO A 166 -0.09 -15.01 6.72
CA PRO A 166 0.82 -15.86 5.94
C PRO A 166 0.12 -17.06 5.30
N LEU A 167 -0.74 -17.77 6.02
CA LEU A 167 -1.49 -18.92 5.48
C LEU A 167 -2.49 -18.53 4.40
N VAL A 168 -3.21 -17.42 4.58
CA VAL A 168 -4.09 -16.86 3.54
C VAL A 168 -3.28 -16.54 2.28
N MET A 169 -2.11 -15.92 2.40
CA MET A 169 -1.27 -15.61 1.25
C MET A 169 -0.73 -16.87 0.56
N LEU A 170 -0.36 -17.92 1.30
CA LEU A 170 -0.02 -19.21 0.72
C LEU A 170 -1.19 -19.84 -0.03
N GLY A 171 -2.39 -19.78 0.55
CA GLY A 171 -3.62 -20.24 -0.10
C GLY A 171 -3.91 -19.49 -1.42
N LEU A 172 -3.73 -18.17 -1.42
CA LEU A 172 -3.88 -17.35 -2.64
C LEU A 172 -2.83 -17.69 -3.70
N VAL A 173 -1.56 -17.95 -3.30
CA VAL A 173 -0.54 -18.44 -4.24
C VAL A 173 -0.94 -19.78 -4.83
N ALA A 174 -1.42 -20.72 -4.00
CA ALA A 174 -1.91 -22.02 -4.46
C ALA A 174 -3.08 -21.86 -5.45
N LEU A 175 -4.08 -21.04 -5.11
CA LEU A 175 -5.20 -20.74 -6.03
C LEU A 175 -4.72 -20.17 -7.36
N ARG A 176 -3.71 -19.26 -7.35
CA ARG A 176 -3.14 -18.69 -8.59
C ARG A 176 -2.43 -19.74 -9.44
N ILE A 177 -1.85 -20.76 -8.83
CA ILE A 177 -1.17 -21.87 -9.53
C ILE A 177 -2.20 -22.85 -10.11
N PHE A 178 -3.22 -23.22 -9.32
CA PHE A 178 -4.25 -24.18 -9.76
C PHE A 178 -5.23 -23.59 -10.77
N TYR A 179 -5.52 -22.29 -10.67
CA TYR A 179 -6.43 -21.56 -11.56
C TYR A 179 -5.70 -20.40 -12.25
N PRO A 180 -4.80 -20.70 -13.21
CA PRO A 180 -4.09 -19.63 -13.95
C PRO A 180 -5.05 -18.83 -14.84
N PRO A 181 -4.69 -17.59 -15.26
CA PRO A 181 -5.45 -16.89 -16.28
C PRO A 181 -5.41 -17.70 -17.58
N VAL A 182 -6.58 -17.84 -18.19
CA VAL A 182 -6.77 -18.50 -19.50
C VAL A 182 -7.04 -17.40 -20.53
N PRO A 183 -6.40 -17.41 -21.71
CA PRO A 183 -6.69 -16.47 -22.77
C PRO A 183 -8.18 -16.46 -23.11
N GLU A 184 -8.75 -15.27 -23.28
CA GLU A 184 -10.15 -15.03 -23.65
C GLU A 184 -11.21 -15.47 -22.61
N GLU A 185 -10.84 -16.04 -21.47
CA GLU A 185 -11.74 -16.41 -20.39
C GLU A 185 -11.64 -15.43 -19.21
N ALA A 186 -12.77 -14.81 -18.84
CA ALA A 186 -12.83 -13.87 -17.71
C ALA A 186 -12.88 -14.57 -16.35
N GLN A 187 -13.03 -15.90 -16.32
CA GLN A 187 -13.07 -16.69 -15.09
C GLN A 187 -12.43 -18.05 -15.30
N ASN A 188 -11.57 -18.44 -14.35
CA ASN A 188 -11.07 -19.80 -14.26
C ASN A 188 -11.26 -20.32 -12.83
N GLY A 189 -12.06 -21.34 -12.66
CA GLY A 189 -12.43 -21.91 -11.37
C GLY A 189 -13.02 -20.85 -10.43
N LEU A 190 -12.33 -20.58 -9.32
CA LEU A 190 -12.76 -19.63 -8.29
C LEU A 190 -12.31 -18.19 -8.54
N LEU A 191 -11.45 -17.96 -9.56
CA LEU A 191 -10.80 -16.66 -9.78
C LEU A 191 -11.34 -15.96 -11.02
N TRP A 192 -11.46 -14.63 -10.91
CA TRP A 192 -11.82 -13.74 -12.00
C TRP A 192 -10.59 -13.03 -12.56
N TYR A 193 -10.55 -12.87 -13.88
CA TYR A 193 -9.45 -12.29 -14.61
C TYR A 193 -9.94 -11.23 -15.61
N SER A 194 -9.20 -10.13 -15.68
CA SER A 194 -9.45 -9.09 -16.67
C SER A 194 -8.94 -9.51 -18.03
N LEU A 195 -9.76 -9.36 -19.07
CA LEU A 195 -9.36 -9.52 -20.47
C LEU A 195 -8.77 -8.24 -21.06
N LYS A 196 -9.05 -7.09 -20.46
CA LYS A 196 -8.58 -5.75 -20.90
C LYS A 196 -8.24 -4.90 -19.68
N GLY A 197 -7.52 -3.80 -19.92
CA GLY A 197 -7.19 -2.81 -18.90
C GLY A 197 -6.09 -3.26 -17.94
N PRO A 198 -5.90 -2.55 -16.82
CA PRO A 198 -4.76 -2.81 -15.94
C PRO A 198 -4.71 -4.20 -15.31
N GLY A 199 -5.86 -4.85 -15.13
CA GLY A 199 -5.91 -6.21 -14.56
C GLY A 199 -5.38 -7.28 -15.51
N SER A 200 -5.48 -7.07 -16.84
CA SER A 200 -4.91 -8.01 -17.83
C SER A 200 -3.40 -7.83 -18.04
N MET A 201 -2.84 -6.74 -17.53
CA MET A 201 -1.41 -6.45 -17.63
C MET A 201 -0.70 -6.99 -16.40
N HIS A 202 0.21 -7.94 -16.59
CA HIS A 202 0.95 -8.56 -15.49
C HIS A 202 2.28 -9.16 -15.94
N ALA A 203 3.28 -9.06 -15.12
CA ALA A 203 4.55 -9.74 -15.29
C ALA A 203 4.41 -11.25 -15.03
N PRO A 204 5.36 -12.09 -15.51
CA PRO A 204 5.36 -13.54 -15.23
C PRO A 204 5.27 -13.85 -13.73
N LEU A 205 4.52 -14.89 -13.37
CA LEU A 205 4.26 -15.30 -11.97
C LEU A 205 5.54 -15.40 -11.13
N VAL A 206 6.56 -16.07 -11.65
CA VAL A 206 7.81 -16.32 -10.92
C VAL A 206 8.54 -15.00 -10.64
N LEU A 207 8.56 -14.08 -11.61
CA LEU A 207 9.19 -12.76 -11.46
C LEU A 207 8.43 -11.90 -10.44
N SER A 208 7.10 -11.84 -10.55
CA SER A 208 6.22 -11.11 -9.64
C SER A 208 6.32 -11.61 -8.19
N LEU A 209 6.21 -12.93 -8.01
CA LEU A 209 6.31 -13.54 -6.69
C LEU A 209 7.72 -13.40 -6.10
N GLY A 210 8.76 -13.64 -6.92
CA GLY A 210 10.16 -13.51 -6.50
C GLY A 210 10.51 -12.09 -6.08
N ALA A 211 10.09 -11.08 -6.87
CA ALA A 211 10.26 -9.68 -6.52
C ALA A 211 9.50 -9.35 -5.23
N GLY A 212 8.26 -9.81 -5.08
CA GLY A 212 7.47 -9.65 -3.87
C GLY A 212 8.15 -10.23 -2.64
N LEU A 213 8.65 -11.48 -2.72
CA LEU A 213 9.38 -12.15 -1.63
C LEU A 213 10.63 -11.38 -1.22
N GLY A 214 11.46 -10.99 -2.19
CA GLY A 214 12.70 -10.23 -1.94
C GLY A 214 12.42 -8.87 -1.31
N ILE A 215 11.44 -8.14 -1.82
CA ILE A 215 11.04 -6.83 -1.28
C ILE A 215 10.44 -6.98 0.12
N GLY A 216 9.56 -7.95 0.34
CA GLY A 216 8.98 -8.23 1.65
C GLY A 216 10.04 -8.52 2.70
N PHE A 217 11.03 -9.35 2.34
CA PHE A 217 12.17 -9.67 3.19
C PHE A 217 12.99 -8.42 3.56
N LEU A 218 13.42 -7.63 2.58
CA LEU A 218 14.25 -6.43 2.79
C LEU A 218 13.49 -5.34 3.54
N ALA A 219 12.23 -5.11 3.18
CA ALA A 219 11.40 -4.08 3.80
C ALA A 219 11.03 -4.41 5.25
N GLN A 220 10.89 -5.69 5.60
CA GLN A 220 10.77 -6.12 6.98
C GLN A 220 12.04 -5.78 7.78
N ARG A 221 13.21 -6.06 7.23
CA ARG A 221 14.51 -5.83 7.91
C ARG A 221 14.84 -4.36 8.10
N THR A 222 14.50 -3.51 7.15
CA THR A 222 14.77 -2.07 7.16
C THR A 222 13.63 -1.23 7.71
N ARG A 223 12.47 -1.85 8.00
CA ARG A 223 11.25 -1.14 8.43
C ARG A 223 10.76 -0.12 7.40
N PHE A 224 11.00 -0.35 6.12
CA PHE A 224 10.65 0.57 5.04
C PHE A 224 9.18 0.99 5.09
N CYS A 225 8.94 2.31 5.07
CA CYS A 225 7.59 2.88 5.11
C CYS A 225 7.59 4.31 4.56
N THR A 226 6.82 4.55 3.50
CA THR A 226 6.71 5.89 2.87
C THR A 226 5.96 6.90 3.75
N MET A 227 4.88 6.47 4.42
CA MET A 227 4.18 7.33 5.38
C MET A 227 5.07 7.64 6.59
N GLY A 228 5.76 6.61 7.11
CA GLY A 228 6.72 6.77 8.21
C GLY A 228 7.83 7.77 7.88
N ALA A 229 8.32 7.78 6.63
CA ALA A 229 9.34 8.73 6.17
C ALA A 229 8.87 10.19 6.35
N LEU A 230 7.65 10.51 5.92
CA LEU A 230 7.08 11.85 6.09
C LEU A 230 6.82 12.18 7.56
N ARG A 231 6.20 11.25 8.30
CA ARG A 231 5.92 11.42 9.73
C ARG A 231 7.19 11.70 10.54
N ASP A 232 8.24 10.92 10.33
CA ASP A 232 9.46 11.00 11.13
C ASP A 232 10.23 12.29 10.87
N VAL A 233 10.19 12.81 9.65
CA VAL A 233 10.74 14.14 9.33
C VAL A 233 9.93 15.24 10.00
N ILE A 234 8.60 15.18 9.95
CA ILE A 234 7.71 16.23 10.51
C ILE A 234 7.76 16.25 12.04
N LEU A 235 7.77 15.08 12.71
CA LEU A 235 7.72 14.99 14.16
C LEU A 235 9.09 15.03 14.83
N PHE A 236 10.07 14.34 14.24
CA PHE A 236 11.35 14.06 14.89
C PHE A 236 12.56 14.61 14.14
N ARG A 237 12.36 15.19 12.95
CA ARG A 237 13.43 15.63 12.03
C ARG A 237 14.42 14.51 11.68
N GLN A 238 13.95 13.27 11.67
CA GLN A 238 14.76 12.08 11.35
C GLN A 238 14.55 11.66 9.90
N GLY A 239 15.66 11.55 9.14
CA GLY A 239 15.65 11.27 7.71
C GLY A 239 15.87 9.80 7.32
N TYR A 240 16.05 8.86 8.27
CA TYR A 240 16.38 7.46 7.96
C TYR A 240 15.46 6.84 6.92
N LEU A 241 14.15 6.85 7.15
CA LEU A 241 13.17 6.30 6.20
C LEU A 241 13.06 7.15 4.94
N LEU A 242 13.26 8.48 5.05
CA LEU A 242 13.24 9.37 3.89
C LEU A 242 14.38 9.04 2.91
N TYR A 243 15.57 8.72 3.38
CA TYR A 243 16.67 8.29 2.51
C TYR A 243 16.30 7.06 1.70
N GLY A 244 15.60 6.10 2.29
CA GLY A 244 15.08 4.94 1.57
C GLY A 244 14.05 5.30 0.50
N VAL A 245 13.14 6.25 0.79
CA VAL A 245 12.14 6.73 -0.17
C VAL A 245 12.78 7.52 -1.31
N LEU A 246 13.78 8.35 -1.01
CA LEU A 246 14.53 9.08 -2.04
C LEU A 246 15.35 8.13 -2.93
N ALA A 247 15.96 7.09 -2.34
CA ALA A 247 16.64 6.05 -3.11
C ALA A 247 15.66 5.26 -4.00
N PHE A 248 14.47 4.95 -3.49
CA PHE A 248 13.39 4.33 -4.26
C PHE A 248 12.99 5.20 -5.47
N PHE A 249 12.72 6.47 -5.25
CA PHE A 249 12.37 7.41 -6.32
C PHE A 249 13.51 7.58 -7.33
N GLY A 250 14.74 7.85 -6.87
CA GLY A 250 15.90 8.07 -7.74
C GLY A 250 16.24 6.84 -8.58
N ALA A 251 16.19 5.64 -7.97
CA ALA A 251 16.44 4.39 -8.69
C ALA A 251 15.33 4.07 -9.71
N ALA A 252 14.05 4.35 -9.37
CA ALA A 252 12.95 4.20 -10.31
C ALA A 252 13.05 5.19 -11.47
N LEU A 253 13.43 6.46 -11.22
CA LEU A 253 13.64 7.46 -12.26
C LEU A 253 14.77 7.03 -13.21
N ALA A 254 15.92 6.66 -12.65
CA ALA A 254 17.05 6.18 -13.45
C ALA A 254 16.69 4.94 -14.28
N ALA A 255 15.99 3.97 -13.68
CA ALA A 255 15.55 2.77 -14.39
C ALA A 255 14.52 3.09 -15.50
N ASN A 256 13.56 3.99 -15.27
CA ASN A 256 12.60 4.42 -16.30
C ASN A 256 13.29 5.12 -17.47
N LEU A 257 14.30 5.97 -17.21
CA LEU A 257 15.10 6.62 -18.25
C LEU A 257 15.88 5.60 -19.07
N LEU A 258 16.56 4.65 -18.41
CA LEU A 258 17.33 3.61 -19.08
C LEU A 258 16.47 2.62 -19.89
N LEU A 259 15.26 2.32 -19.40
CA LEU A 259 14.33 1.38 -20.05
C LEU A 259 13.40 2.04 -21.09
N GLY A 260 13.51 3.36 -21.31
CA GLY A 260 12.64 4.10 -22.23
C GLY A 260 11.18 4.16 -21.78
N GLN A 261 10.93 4.14 -20.47
CA GLN A 261 9.60 4.17 -19.86
C GLN A 261 9.25 5.55 -19.27
N PHE A 262 10.13 6.54 -19.43
CA PHE A 262 9.93 7.90 -18.95
C PHE A 262 9.12 8.71 -19.97
N HIS A 263 7.90 9.10 -19.63
CA HIS A 263 7.00 9.89 -20.48
C HIS A 263 6.55 11.14 -19.72
N PRO A 264 7.27 12.28 -19.83
CA PRO A 264 6.94 13.48 -19.08
C PRO A 264 5.66 14.14 -19.62
N GLY A 265 4.79 14.55 -18.70
CA GLY A 265 3.56 15.25 -19.06
C GLY A 265 2.44 15.11 -18.05
N PHE A 266 1.29 15.69 -18.39
CA PHE A 266 0.09 15.71 -17.56
C PHE A 266 -1.07 14.94 -18.20
N SER A 267 -1.14 14.87 -19.52
CA SER A 267 -2.18 14.16 -20.29
C SER A 267 -1.71 12.79 -20.72
N GLY A 268 -2.65 11.85 -20.89
CA GLY A 268 -2.36 10.51 -21.41
C GLY A 268 -1.54 9.62 -20.50
N GLN A 269 -1.39 9.95 -19.23
CA GLN A 269 -0.60 9.17 -18.30
C GLN A 269 -1.25 7.82 -17.97
N PRO A 270 -0.47 6.72 -17.85
CA PRO A 270 -1.02 5.39 -17.64
C PRO A 270 -1.84 5.28 -16.36
N VAL A 271 -3.10 4.86 -16.49
CA VAL A 271 -4.04 4.61 -15.36
C VAL A 271 -4.07 5.80 -14.39
N ALA A 272 -4.11 7.03 -14.91
CA ALA A 272 -4.10 8.26 -14.13
C ALA A 272 -5.04 9.29 -14.76
N HIS A 273 -5.59 10.19 -13.95
CA HIS A 273 -6.39 11.33 -14.40
C HIS A 273 -5.71 12.67 -14.07
N ALA A 274 -6.06 13.71 -14.81
CA ALA A 274 -5.46 15.05 -14.68
C ALA A 274 -6.23 15.99 -13.73
N GLN A 275 -7.19 15.51 -12.97
CA GLN A 275 -7.96 16.33 -12.02
C GLN A 275 -7.17 16.55 -10.74
N TRP A 276 -6.38 17.61 -10.68
CA TRP A 276 -5.42 17.91 -9.60
C TRP A 276 -6.04 18.01 -8.23
N PHE A 277 -7.20 18.67 -8.11
CA PHE A 277 -7.91 18.81 -6.84
C PHE A 277 -8.28 17.43 -6.25
N TRP A 278 -8.76 16.49 -7.08
CA TRP A 278 -9.13 15.16 -6.62
C TRP A 278 -7.93 14.25 -6.40
N ASN A 279 -6.85 14.42 -7.18
CA ASN A 279 -5.56 13.79 -6.90
C ASN A 279 -5.03 14.21 -5.52
N PHE A 280 -5.09 15.50 -5.21
CA PHE A 280 -4.71 16.06 -3.90
C PHE A 280 -5.62 15.54 -2.80
N SER A 281 -6.94 15.72 -2.91
CA SER A 281 -7.91 15.42 -1.87
C SER A 281 -7.98 13.92 -1.55
N GLY A 282 -7.94 13.04 -2.56
CA GLY A 282 -7.86 11.60 -2.38
C GLY A 282 -6.64 11.19 -1.58
N MET A 283 -5.48 11.81 -1.88
CA MET A 283 -4.24 11.52 -1.15
C MET A 283 -4.17 12.17 0.23
N VAL A 284 -4.90 13.27 0.50
CA VAL A 284 -5.09 13.79 1.87
C VAL A 284 -5.83 12.75 2.72
N VAL A 285 -6.96 12.21 2.20
CA VAL A 285 -7.73 11.16 2.88
C VAL A 285 -6.87 9.92 3.12
N ALA A 286 -6.20 9.42 2.08
CA ALA A 286 -5.35 8.24 2.20
C ALA A 286 -4.18 8.47 3.17
N GLY A 287 -3.49 9.62 3.07
CA GLY A 287 -2.37 9.99 3.93
C GLY A 287 -2.74 10.10 5.39
N LEU A 288 -3.89 10.73 5.71
CA LEU A 288 -4.40 10.83 7.06
C LEU A 288 -4.79 9.44 7.61
N ALA A 289 -5.48 8.60 6.81
CA ALA A 289 -5.82 7.25 7.22
C ALA A 289 -4.57 6.38 7.49
N PHE A 290 -3.52 6.48 6.65
CA PHE A 290 -2.25 5.78 6.87
C PHE A 290 -1.53 6.28 8.13
N ALA A 291 -1.57 7.58 8.40
CA ALA A 291 -1.00 8.14 9.62
C ALA A 291 -1.72 7.59 10.84
N LEU A 292 -3.05 7.70 10.91
CA LEU A 292 -3.85 7.21 12.03
C LEU A 292 -3.73 5.68 12.22
N ALA A 293 -3.55 4.92 11.15
CA ALA A 293 -3.29 3.47 11.22
C ALA A 293 -1.85 3.11 11.60
N GLY A 294 -0.92 4.06 11.53
CA GLY A 294 0.49 3.87 11.91
C GLY A 294 1.40 3.32 10.81
N GLY A 295 0.97 3.23 9.54
CA GLY A 295 1.81 2.74 8.44
C GLY A 295 1.15 2.84 7.07
N CYS A 296 1.97 2.98 6.00
CA CYS A 296 1.48 2.88 4.64
C CYS A 296 1.01 1.44 4.32
N PRO A 297 0.24 1.21 3.24
CA PRO A 297 -0.27 -0.12 2.90
C PRO A 297 0.83 -1.18 2.80
N GLY A 298 1.99 -0.84 2.22
CA GLY A 298 3.13 -1.75 2.14
C GLY A 298 3.63 -2.15 3.54
N ARG A 299 3.80 -1.17 4.45
CA ARG A 299 4.22 -1.46 5.83
C ARG A 299 3.22 -2.37 6.55
N GLN A 300 1.92 -2.19 6.33
CA GLN A 300 0.91 -3.06 6.92
C GLN A 300 1.03 -4.51 6.44
N LEU A 301 1.32 -4.74 5.14
CA LEU A 301 1.57 -6.09 4.63
C LEU A 301 2.82 -6.73 5.24
N PHE A 302 3.91 -5.97 5.43
CA PHE A 302 5.11 -6.48 6.09
C PHE A 302 4.84 -6.83 7.56
N LEU A 303 4.04 -6.02 8.27
CA LEU A 303 3.60 -6.31 9.63
C LEU A 303 2.73 -7.56 9.71
N CYS A 304 1.89 -7.84 8.69
CA CYS A 304 1.16 -9.11 8.60
C CYS A 304 2.14 -10.31 8.61
N GLY A 305 3.24 -10.21 7.88
CA GLY A 305 4.30 -11.24 7.89
C GLY A 305 5.02 -11.35 9.25
N GLU A 306 5.10 -10.26 10.02
CA GLU A 306 5.65 -10.27 11.39
C GLU A 306 4.68 -10.91 12.42
N GLY A 307 3.44 -11.26 12.01
CA GLY A 307 2.41 -11.83 12.87
C GLY A 307 1.48 -10.80 13.51
N ASN A 308 1.45 -9.56 13.02
CA ASN A 308 0.60 -8.51 13.57
C ASN A 308 -0.83 -8.61 13.02
N SER A 309 -1.77 -9.04 13.86
CA SER A 309 -3.19 -9.19 13.50
C SER A 309 -3.91 -7.86 13.26
N ASP A 310 -3.48 -6.78 13.93
CA ASP A 310 -4.03 -5.43 13.72
C ASP A 310 -3.75 -4.96 12.28
N ALA A 311 -2.55 -5.25 11.76
CA ALA A 311 -2.19 -4.98 10.37
C ALA A 311 -2.99 -5.86 9.39
N GLY A 312 -3.27 -7.11 9.76
CA GLY A 312 -4.15 -8.00 9.00
C GLY A 312 -5.57 -7.45 8.88
N ILE A 313 -6.13 -6.94 9.97
CA ILE A 313 -7.45 -6.30 9.99
C ILE A 313 -7.47 -5.04 9.11
N PHE A 314 -6.42 -4.22 9.16
CA PHE A 314 -6.29 -3.07 8.26
C PHE A 314 -6.22 -3.52 6.79
N ALA A 315 -5.46 -4.58 6.46
CA ALA A 315 -5.39 -5.14 5.11
C ALA A 315 -6.74 -5.68 4.62
N MET A 316 -7.52 -6.32 5.49
CA MET A 316 -8.91 -6.71 5.19
C MET A 316 -9.79 -5.48 4.94
N GLY A 317 -9.60 -4.40 5.71
CA GLY A 317 -10.25 -3.11 5.45
C GLY A 317 -9.90 -2.54 4.07
N LEU A 318 -8.63 -2.66 3.61
CA LEU A 318 -8.24 -2.26 2.25
C LEU A 318 -9.04 -3.05 1.19
N LEU A 319 -9.20 -4.37 1.35
CA LEU A 319 -9.97 -5.18 0.40
C LEU A 319 -11.46 -4.81 0.40
N ALA A 320 -12.05 -4.58 1.58
CA ALA A 320 -13.43 -4.12 1.70
C ALA A 320 -13.61 -2.72 1.07
N GLY A 321 -12.66 -1.81 1.28
CA GLY A 321 -12.65 -0.49 0.65
C GLY A 321 -12.57 -0.56 -0.88
N ALA A 322 -11.81 -1.51 -1.43
CA ALA A 322 -11.75 -1.75 -2.87
C ALA A 322 -13.09 -2.27 -3.41
N ALA A 323 -13.72 -3.19 -2.69
CA ALA A 323 -15.05 -3.70 -3.04
C ALA A 323 -16.09 -2.57 -3.06
N LEU A 324 -16.16 -1.77 -1.99
CA LEU A 324 -17.06 -0.61 -1.93
C LEU A 324 -16.78 0.39 -3.05
N ALA A 325 -15.51 0.73 -3.27
CA ALA A 325 -15.14 1.72 -4.27
C ALA A 325 -15.58 1.33 -5.69
N HIS A 326 -15.49 0.06 -6.04
CA HIS A 326 -15.89 -0.39 -7.38
C HIS A 326 -17.38 -0.73 -7.50
N ASN A 327 -17.99 -1.32 -6.47
CA ASN A 327 -19.41 -1.68 -6.53
C ASN A 327 -20.33 -0.45 -6.46
N PHE A 328 -19.90 0.63 -5.81
CA PHE A 328 -20.65 1.88 -5.68
C PHE A 328 -20.10 3.03 -6.52
N GLY A 329 -19.16 2.76 -7.43
CA GLY A 329 -18.63 3.76 -8.35
C GLY A 329 -17.86 4.90 -7.65
N LEU A 330 -17.19 4.65 -6.52
CA LEU A 330 -16.40 5.65 -5.80
C LEU A 330 -14.99 5.80 -6.38
N ALA A 331 -14.48 4.74 -7.05
CA ALA A 331 -13.15 4.75 -7.65
C ALA A 331 -13.12 5.68 -8.88
N SER A 332 -12.01 6.41 -9.02
CA SER A 332 -11.71 7.17 -10.24
C SER A 332 -11.33 6.24 -11.40
N SER A 333 -11.32 6.82 -12.59
CA SER A 333 -10.82 6.20 -13.82
C SER A 333 -9.85 7.16 -14.51
N PRO A 334 -9.18 6.78 -15.62
CA PRO A 334 -8.38 7.72 -16.39
C PRO A 334 -9.15 8.94 -16.91
N GLN A 335 -10.47 8.85 -17.02
CA GLN A 335 -11.36 9.95 -17.42
C GLN A 335 -11.60 10.96 -16.29
N GLY A 336 -11.35 10.57 -15.04
CA GLY A 336 -11.52 11.44 -13.88
C GLY A 336 -12.22 10.77 -12.70
N THR A 337 -12.52 11.59 -11.69
CA THR A 337 -13.22 11.19 -10.48
C THR A 337 -14.74 11.25 -10.70
N THR A 338 -15.44 10.24 -10.22
CA THR A 338 -16.90 10.16 -10.27
C THR A 338 -17.55 11.11 -9.25
N SER A 339 -18.80 11.50 -9.45
CA SER A 339 -19.57 12.28 -8.47
C SER A 339 -19.66 11.55 -7.10
N HIS A 340 -19.87 10.24 -7.11
CA HIS A 340 -19.87 9.43 -5.90
C HIS A 340 -18.49 9.42 -5.20
N GLY A 341 -17.40 9.37 -5.98
CA GLY A 341 -16.04 9.48 -5.45
C GLY A 341 -15.77 10.84 -4.79
N MET A 342 -16.29 11.93 -5.37
CA MET A 342 -16.18 13.28 -4.79
C MET A 342 -16.86 13.37 -3.42
N VAL A 343 -18.09 12.87 -3.32
CA VAL A 343 -18.83 12.81 -2.03
C VAL A 343 -18.12 11.91 -1.03
N ALA A 344 -17.63 10.75 -1.49
CA ALA A 344 -16.91 9.82 -0.63
C ALA A 344 -15.65 10.44 0.01
N VAL A 345 -14.90 11.27 -0.72
CA VAL A 345 -13.74 12.00 -0.16
C VAL A 345 -14.17 12.87 1.02
N GLY A 346 -15.26 13.63 0.89
CA GLY A 346 -15.79 14.48 1.97
C GLY A 346 -16.21 13.67 3.20
N VAL A 347 -17.00 12.61 2.98
CA VAL A 347 -17.46 11.72 4.06
C VAL A 347 -16.28 11.02 4.74
N CYS A 348 -15.35 10.48 3.97
CA CYS A 348 -14.15 9.82 4.49
C CYS A 348 -13.30 10.77 5.34
N LEU A 349 -13.11 12.01 4.89
CA LEU A 349 -12.38 13.02 5.65
C LEU A 349 -13.06 13.33 6.97
N ALA A 350 -14.40 13.52 6.97
CA ALA A 350 -15.17 13.76 8.19
C ALA A 350 -15.03 12.59 9.19
N VAL A 351 -15.13 11.35 8.73
CA VAL A 351 -14.96 10.16 9.57
C VAL A 351 -13.53 10.07 10.13
N LEU A 352 -12.50 10.36 9.34
CA LEU A 352 -11.11 10.36 9.82
C LEU A 352 -10.87 11.43 10.89
N LEU A 353 -11.42 12.64 10.72
CA LEU A 353 -11.33 13.69 11.72
C LEU A 353 -12.06 13.26 13.00
N PHE A 354 -13.25 12.68 12.89
CA PHE A 354 -13.99 12.14 14.05
C PHE A 354 -13.16 11.07 14.78
N ILE A 355 -12.57 10.10 14.08
CA ILE A 355 -11.69 9.09 14.68
C ILE A 355 -10.50 9.78 15.35
N GLY A 356 -9.86 10.75 14.69
CA GLY A 356 -8.73 11.49 15.23
C GLY A 356 -9.07 12.17 16.57
N PHE A 357 -10.20 12.86 16.63
CA PHE A 357 -10.62 13.57 17.86
C PHE A 357 -11.06 12.61 18.97
N THR A 358 -11.79 11.56 18.66
CA THR A 358 -12.32 10.64 19.69
C THR A 358 -11.26 9.75 20.33
N HIS A 359 -10.10 9.56 19.66
CA HIS A 359 -8.98 8.75 20.16
C HIS A 359 -7.84 9.61 20.74
N CYS A 360 -8.03 10.92 20.88
CA CYS A 360 -7.18 11.78 21.71
C CYS A 360 -7.66 11.75 23.16
N PRO A 361 -6.76 11.77 24.16
CA PRO A 361 -7.18 11.89 25.57
C PRO A 361 -7.96 13.19 25.79
N LYS A 362 -9.07 13.11 26.52
CA LYS A 362 -9.81 14.32 26.93
C LYS A 362 -8.91 15.17 27.82
N GLN A 363 -8.66 16.42 27.42
CA GLN A 363 -8.04 17.39 28.30
C GLN A 363 -9.00 17.60 29.46
N GLY A 364 -8.72 17.04 30.64
CA GLY A 364 -9.56 17.26 31.82
C GLY A 364 -9.75 16.08 32.79
N GLY A 365 -8.90 15.07 32.74
CA GLY A 365 -8.95 13.93 33.66
C GLY A 365 -7.62 13.65 34.35
N GLN A 366 -7.04 14.68 35.00
CA GLN A 366 -6.17 14.47 36.15
C GLN A 366 -7.04 14.66 37.39
N ALA A 367 -7.48 13.57 37.98
CA ALA A 367 -7.87 13.44 39.36
C ALA A 367 -7.13 12.25 39.95
#